data_b44ba227f368b673bca2479d85d1aebf
#
_entry.id   b44ba227f368b673bca2479d85d1aebf
#
_cell.length_a   1.000
_cell.length_b   1.000
_cell.length_c   1.000
_cell.angle_alpha   90.00
_cell.angle_beta   90.00
_cell.angle_gamma   90.00
#
_symmetry.space_group_name_H-M   'P 1'
#
loop_
_entity.id
_entity.type
_entity.pdbx_description
1 polymer ?
#
loop_
_entity_poly.entity_id
_entity_poly.type
_entity_poly.pdbx_seq_one_letter_code
_entity_poly.pdbx_strand_id
1 'polypeptide(L)'
;MIAKKYLMFFISSLGATATPGWISAPFADALPANQLLVDGNACGPTCLLSAFRAGSEKWRTSISKIEGNSDSERIRKIISDYARRPSSLDPKKARWNGRYGIASPDLVAMANELRSEKWMRSVKQEIFFKKSREEETALLARVHNKLSMSLKKGLPPILRIRRVAWRTPKGSSTKHWLTIKAHFIVLTGLPEKLPKETKSFKITYHEPWGGKTLSGRIHISDTKSAGVTTLIARFPGSNIGKTLIKGSEPTCLSLSSAIGLF
;
A
#
# COMPACT_ATOMS: atom_id res chain seq x y z
N MET A 1 -60.56 -41.29 -24.57
CA MET A 1 -59.92 -40.83 -23.35
C MET A 1 -58.48 -40.42 -23.67
N ILE A 2 -58.19 -39.10 -23.72
CA ILE A 2 -56.86 -38.59 -24.13
C ILE A 2 -56.21 -38.08 -22.86
N ALA A 3 -55.12 -38.75 -22.43
CA ALA A 3 -54.35 -38.38 -21.23
C ALA A 3 -53.41 -37.21 -21.55
N LYS A 4 -53.62 -36.04 -20.98
CA LYS A 4 -52.68 -34.90 -21.03
C LYS A 4 -51.52 -35.15 -20.10
N LYS A 5 -50.32 -35.34 -20.65
CA LYS A 5 -49.05 -35.34 -19.92
C LYS A 5 -48.68 -33.89 -19.60
N TYR A 6 -48.63 -33.52 -18.34
CA TYR A 6 -48.03 -32.24 -17.86
C TYR A 6 -46.53 -32.42 -17.74
N LEU A 7 -45.77 -31.67 -18.58
CA LEU A 7 -44.34 -31.59 -18.47
C LEU A 7 -43.98 -30.46 -17.49
N MET A 8 -43.54 -30.83 -16.25
CA MET A 8 -43.01 -29.87 -15.29
C MET A 8 -41.61 -29.45 -15.69
N PHE A 9 -41.45 -28.19 -16.07
CA PHE A 9 -40.12 -27.56 -16.19
C PHE A 9 -39.64 -27.15 -14.82
N PHE A 10 -38.62 -27.82 -14.30
CA PHE A 10 -37.82 -27.33 -13.19
C PHE A 10 -36.87 -26.24 -13.71
N ILE A 11 -37.19 -24.99 -13.41
CA ILE A 11 -36.27 -23.88 -13.58
C ILE A 11 -35.32 -23.89 -12.38
N SER A 12 -34.12 -24.48 -12.55
CA SER A 12 -33.04 -24.33 -11.60
C SER A 12 -32.55 -22.89 -11.69
N SER A 13 -32.88 -22.06 -10.69
CA SER A 13 -32.31 -20.75 -10.50
C SER A 13 -30.80 -20.92 -10.19
N LEU A 14 -29.98 -20.82 -11.21
CA LEU A 14 -28.55 -20.58 -11.06
C LEU A 14 -28.41 -19.25 -10.32
N GLY A 15 -28.15 -19.32 -9.01
CA GLY A 15 -27.84 -18.17 -8.20
C GLY A 15 -26.64 -17.45 -8.80
N ALA A 16 -26.87 -16.33 -9.45
CA ALA A 16 -25.81 -15.44 -9.91
C ALA A 16 -25.01 -15.03 -8.68
N THR A 17 -23.82 -15.58 -8.51
CA THR A 17 -22.86 -15.11 -7.52
C THR A 17 -22.48 -13.68 -7.92
N ALA A 18 -23.10 -12.69 -7.27
CA ALA A 18 -22.79 -11.29 -7.49
C ALA A 18 -21.27 -11.11 -7.32
N THR A 19 -20.60 -10.65 -8.37
CA THR A 19 -19.20 -10.31 -8.31
C THR A 19 -19.02 -9.30 -7.19
N PRO A 20 -18.14 -9.54 -6.19
CA PRO A 20 -17.96 -8.61 -5.09
C PRO A 20 -17.68 -7.21 -5.64
N GLY A 21 -18.42 -6.18 -5.16
CA GLY A 21 -18.19 -4.80 -5.53
C GLY A 21 -16.71 -4.43 -5.35
N TRP A 22 -16.24 -3.45 -6.12
CA TRP A 22 -14.86 -2.97 -6.10
C TRP A 22 -14.81 -1.50 -5.71
N ILE A 23 -13.94 -1.14 -4.77
CA ILE A 23 -13.66 0.25 -4.41
C ILE A 23 -12.39 0.67 -5.14
N SER A 24 -12.48 1.72 -5.95
CA SER A 24 -11.34 2.34 -6.63
C SER A 24 -11.01 3.70 -6.04
N ALA A 25 -9.76 4.12 -6.22
CA ALA A 25 -9.38 5.52 -6.03
C ALA A 25 -10.23 6.42 -6.95
N PRO A 26 -10.54 7.67 -6.56
CA PRO A 26 -11.35 8.58 -7.38
C PRO A 26 -10.83 8.76 -8.82
N PHE A 27 -9.51 8.78 -9.00
CA PHE A 27 -8.83 8.82 -10.30
C PHE A 27 -7.82 7.68 -10.39
N ALA A 28 -8.32 6.44 -10.34
CA ALA A 28 -7.50 5.23 -10.34
C ALA A 28 -6.72 5.02 -11.65
N ASP A 29 -7.15 5.64 -12.74
CA ASP A 29 -6.55 5.68 -14.07
C ASP A 29 -5.45 6.75 -14.21
N ALA A 30 -5.27 7.63 -13.21
CA ALA A 30 -4.20 8.61 -13.22
C ALA A 30 -2.84 7.92 -13.36
N LEU A 31 -2.00 8.42 -14.27
CA LEU A 31 -0.68 7.86 -14.52
C LEU A 31 0.17 7.88 -13.24
N PRO A 32 0.75 6.74 -12.84
CA PRO A 32 1.64 6.67 -11.70
C PRO A 32 2.96 7.37 -11.99
N ALA A 33 3.45 8.15 -11.03
CA ALA A 33 4.74 8.80 -11.14
C ALA A 33 5.89 7.76 -11.03
N ASN A 34 7.00 8.04 -11.71
CA ASN A 34 8.16 7.14 -11.80
C ASN A 34 9.33 7.68 -10.97
N GLN A 35 9.71 6.97 -9.90
CA GLN A 35 10.83 7.36 -9.04
C GLN A 35 12.20 7.25 -9.74
N LEU A 36 12.31 6.47 -10.82
CA LEU A 36 13.58 6.30 -11.56
C LEU A 36 13.97 7.56 -12.37
N LEU A 37 13.08 8.55 -12.45
CA LEU A 37 13.36 9.86 -13.08
C LEU A 37 14.13 10.81 -12.16
N VAL A 38 14.40 10.41 -10.90
CA VAL A 38 15.17 11.17 -9.92
C VAL A 38 16.16 10.28 -9.19
N ASP A 39 17.25 10.87 -8.72
CA ASP A 39 18.29 10.14 -8.02
C ASP A 39 17.85 9.73 -6.60
N GLY A 40 18.38 8.60 -6.15
CA GLY A 40 18.19 8.10 -4.78
C GLY A 40 16.87 7.36 -4.54
N ASN A 41 16.63 7.04 -3.28
CA ASN A 41 15.45 6.30 -2.85
C ASN A 41 14.22 7.23 -2.71
N ALA A 42 13.65 7.66 -3.82
CA ALA A 42 12.55 8.64 -3.88
C ALA A 42 11.14 8.01 -3.81
N CYS A 43 10.99 6.72 -3.47
CA CYS A 43 9.67 6.06 -3.46
C CYS A 43 8.62 6.79 -2.60
N GLY A 44 8.98 7.35 -1.45
CA GLY A 44 8.06 8.11 -0.61
C GLY A 44 7.52 9.38 -1.28
N PRO A 45 8.37 10.35 -1.66
CA PRO A 45 7.95 11.54 -2.40
C PRO A 45 7.17 11.23 -3.68
N THR A 46 7.60 10.21 -4.44
CA THR A 46 6.89 9.75 -5.66
C THR A 46 5.51 9.18 -5.35
N CYS A 47 5.38 8.41 -4.26
CA CYS A 47 4.07 7.91 -3.81
C CYS A 47 3.14 9.05 -3.35
N LEU A 48 3.66 10.12 -2.73
CA LEU A 48 2.83 11.30 -2.42
C LEU A 48 2.26 11.94 -3.68
N LEU A 49 3.10 12.16 -4.70
CA LEU A 49 2.65 12.68 -6.00
C LEU A 49 1.57 11.78 -6.61
N SER A 50 1.79 10.48 -6.65
CA SER A 50 0.83 9.51 -7.22
C SER A 50 -0.47 9.40 -6.41
N ALA A 51 -0.38 9.35 -5.07
CA ALA A 51 -1.55 9.24 -4.21
C ALA A 51 -2.45 10.48 -4.27
N PHE A 52 -1.86 11.68 -4.31
CA PHE A 52 -2.63 12.91 -4.42
C PHE A 52 -3.22 13.07 -5.82
N ARG A 53 -2.49 12.68 -6.87
CA ARG A 53 -2.97 12.69 -8.26
C ARG A 53 -4.16 11.74 -8.47
N ALA A 54 -4.13 10.55 -7.86
CA ALA A 54 -5.22 9.57 -7.92
C ALA A 54 -6.31 9.81 -6.86
N GLY A 55 -6.13 10.78 -5.97
CA GLY A 55 -7.08 11.20 -4.94
C GLY A 55 -8.22 12.06 -5.49
N SER A 56 -9.20 12.39 -4.63
CA SER A 56 -10.29 13.29 -5.00
C SER A 56 -9.77 14.69 -5.34
N GLU A 57 -10.62 15.54 -5.97
CA GLU A 57 -10.23 16.85 -6.50
C GLU A 57 -9.44 17.71 -5.50
N LYS A 58 -9.82 17.73 -4.22
CA LYS A 58 -9.09 18.48 -3.18
C LYS A 58 -7.63 18.03 -3.03
N TRP A 59 -7.33 16.72 -3.21
CA TRP A 59 -5.96 16.19 -3.17
C TRP A 59 -5.22 16.51 -4.46
N ARG A 60 -5.90 16.41 -5.60
CA ARG A 60 -5.35 16.82 -6.90
C ARG A 60 -5.00 18.31 -6.92
N THR A 61 -5.87 19.17 -6.39
CA THR A 61 -5.60 20.61 -6.23
C THR A 61 -4.39 20.85 -5.32
N SER A 62 -4.22 20.05 -4.27
CA SER A 62 -3.04 20.17 -3.40
C SER A 62 -1.74 19.90 -4.16
N ILE A 63 -1.71 18.85 -4.97
CA ILE A 63 -0.47 18.48 -5.70
C ILE A 63 -0.26 19.29 -6.97
N SER A 64 -1.31 19.88 -7.57
CA SER A 64 -1.17 20.78 -8.73
C SER A 64 -0.48 22.11 -8.40
N LYS A 65 -0.44 22.49 -7.11
CA LYS A 65 0.31 23.65 -6.62
C LYS A 65 1.84 23.42 -6.63
N ILE A 66 2.28 22.16 -6.77
CA ILE A 66 3.71 21.85 -6.91
C ILE A 66 4.14 22.16 -8.34
N GLU A 67 5.00 23.17 -8.46
CA GLU A 67 5.55 23.61 -9.74
C GLU A 67 6.35 22.50 -10.41
N GLY A 68 6.33 22.48 -11.74
CA GLY A 68 7.11 21.57 -12.59
C GLY A 68 6.30 21.12 -13.80
N ASN A 69 6.98 21.02 -14.94
CA ASN A 69 6.40 20.59 -16.23
C ASN A 69 6.45 19.08 -16.41
N SER A 70 7.20 18.38 -15.55
CA SER A 70 7.38 16.93 -15.58
C SER A 70 7.27 16.33 -14.18
N ASP A 71 7.05 15.00 -14.11
CA ASP A 71 7.04 14.27 -12.84
C ASP A 71 8.41 14.34 -12.13
N SER A 72 9.50 14.32 -12.88
CA SER A 72 10.84 14.44 -12.31
C SER A 72 11.04 15.79 -11.62
N GLU A 73 10.60 16.87 -12.23
CA GLU A 73 10.68 18.23 -11.64
C GLU A 73 9.80 18.32 -10.38
N ARG A 74 8.55 17.83 -10.44
CA ARG A 74 7.64 17.84 -9.29
C ARG A 74 8.17 16.99 -8.13
N ILE A 75 8.73 15.81 -8.40
CA ILE A 75 9.33 14.96 -7.34
C ILE A 75 10.54 15.67 -6.73
N ARG A 76 11.43 16.29 -7.53
CA ARG A 76 12.55 17.08 -7.01
C ARG A 76 12.07 18.27 -6.18
N LYS A 77 11.00 18.95 -6.61
CA LYS A 77 10.38 20.06 -5.86
C LYS A 77 9.82 19.58 -4.52
N ILE A 78 9.11 18.44 -4.49
CA ILE A 78 8.65 17.82 -3.23
C ILE A 78 9.84 17.49 -2.32
N ILE A 79 10.93 16.98 -2.87
CA ILE A 79 12.13 16.65 -2.08
C ILE A 79 12.78 17.93 -1.54
N SER A 80 12.97 18.97 -2.36
CA SER A 80 13.65 20.21 -1.95
C SER A 80 12.85 20.98 -0.88
N ASP A 81 11.53 21.10 -1.06
CA ASP A 81 10.71 22.00 -0.24
C ASP A 81 10.19 21.37 1.03
N TYR A 82 9.99 20.04 1.03
CA TYR A 82 9.36 19.31 2.14
C TYR A 82 10.24 18.22 2.74
N ALA A 83 10.97 17.47 1.94
CA ALA A 83 11.72 16.31 2.41
C ALA A 83 13.11 16.69 2.99
N ARG A 84 13.62 17.87 2.66
CA ARG A 84 14.86 18.41 3.27
C ARG A 84 14.63 19.08 4.63
N ARG A 85 13.38 19.28 5.05
CA ARG A 85 13.06 19.80 6.38
C ARG A 85 13.51 18.85 7.47
N PRO A 86 13.69 19.32 8.72
CA PRO A 86 14.04 18.48 9.85
C PRO A 86 13.07 17.29 10.02
N SER A 87 13.62 16.12 10.30
CA SER A 87 12.85 14.91 10.57
C SER A 87 12.11 15.03 11.90
N SER A 88 10.88 14.52 11.97
CA SER A 88 10.13 14.39 13.23
C SER A 88 10.72 13.35 14.17
N LEU A 89 11.58 12.46 13.68
CA LEU A 89 12.23 11.40 14.47
C LEU A 89 13.60 11.83 15.00
N ASP A 90 14.29 12.68 14.26
CA ASP A 90 15.63 13.22 14.61
C ASP A 90 15.79 14.60 13.98
N PRO A 91 15.50 15.70 14.72
CA PRO A 91 15.55 17.06 14.18
C PRO A 91 16.91 17.50 13.61
N LYS A 92 17.97 16.77 13.92
CA LYS A 92 19.32 17.02 13.38
C LYS A 92 19.51 16.46 11.97
N LYS A 93 18.55 15.67 11.46
CA LYS A 93 18.58 15.05 10.13
C LYS A 93 17.44 15.55 9.27
N ALA A 94 17.65 15.57 7.97
CA ALA A 94 16.57 15.76 7.01
C ALA A 94 15.62 14.55 6.99
N ARG A 95 14.34 14.78 6.69
CA ARG A 95 13.31 13.73 6.55
C ARG A 95 13.66 12.68 5.51
N TRP A 96 14.30 13.09 4.44
CA TRP A 96 14.69 12.22 3.35
C TRP A 96 16.20 12.19 3.16
N ASN A 97 16.70 11.01 2.85
CA ASN A 97 18.09 10.78 2.48
C ASN A 97 18.12 9.89 1.23
N GLY A 98 18.92 10.29 0.22
CA GLY A 98 19.00 9.58 -1.04
C GLY A 98 19.39 8.09 -0.92
N ARG A 99 20.19 7.73 0.09
CA ARG A 99 20.58 6.34 0.36
C ARG A 99 19.50 5.52 1.05
N TYR A 100 18.82 6.09 2.05
CA TYR A 100 17.89 5.36 2.92
C TYR A 100 16.42 5.65 2.64
N GLY A 101 16.12 6.71 1.87
CA GLY A 101 14.76 7.15 1.60
C GLY A 101 14.18 7.98 2.73
N ILE A 102 12.92 7.77 3.07
CA ILE A 102 12.16 8.50 4.09
C ILE A 102 11.46 7.54 5.06
N ALA A 103 11.36 7.94 6.33
CA ALA A 103 10.57 7.24 7.32
C ALA A 103 9.06 7.54 7.18
N SER A 104 8.20 6.61 7.62
CA SER A 104 6.74 6.81 7.53
C SER A 104 6.23 8.02 8.30
N PRO A 105 6.68 8.34 9.53
CA PRO A 105 6.26 9.57 10.23
C PRO A 105 6.60 10.84 9.47
N ASP A 106 7.78 10.91 8.87
CA ASP A 106 8.20 12.05 8.06
C ASP A 106 7.39 12.16 6.76
N LEU A 107 7.02 11.04 6.14
CA LEU A 107 6.13 11.03 4.98
C LEU A 107 4.72 11.51 5.34
N VAL A 108 4.22 11.18 6.54
CA VAL A 108 2.96 11.71 7.08
C VAL A 108 3.04 13.23 7.28
N ALA A 109 4.15 13.71 7.84
CA ALA A 109 4.37 15.15 8.02
C ALA A 109 4.33 15.88 6.66
N MET A 110 5.06 15.36 5.66
CA MET A 110 5.04 15.91 4.30
C MET A 110 3.64 15.89 3.69
N ALA A 111 2.90 14.78 3.81
CA ALA A 111 1.53 14.68 3.30
C ALA A 111 0.61 15.74 3.93
N ASN A 112 0.78 16.02 5.23
CA ASN A 112 0.00 17.03 5.93
C ASN A 112 0.40 18.46 5.56
N GLU A 113 1.64 18.73 5.26
CA GLU A 113 2.14 20.03 4.80
C GLU A 113 1.73 20.33 3.36
N LEU A 114 1.62 19.30 2.52
CA LEU A 114 1.17 19.42 1.13
C LEU A 114 -0.35 19.65 0.98
N ARG A 115 -1.14 19.52 2.03
CA ARG A 115 -2.58 19.82 1.96
C ARG A 115 -2.80 21.27 1.55
N SER A 116 -3.66 21.51 0.57
CA SER A 116 -3.97 22.87 0.10
C SER A 116 -4.67 23.73 1.14
N GLU A 117 -5.44 23.09 2.02
CA GLU A 117 -6.30 23.80 2.98
C GLU A 117 -6.23 23.16 4.38
N LYS A 118 -6.24 23.99 5.44
CA LYS A 118 -6.18 23.52 6.82
C LYS A 118 -7.39 22.67 7.24
N TRP A 119 -8.56 22.89 6.64
CA TRP A 119 -9.78 22.12 6.93
C TRP A 119 -9.77 20.69 6.37
N MET A 120 -8.86 20.38 5.44
CA MET A 120 -8.70 19.02 4.95
C MET A 120 -8.30 18.08 6.10
N ARG A 121 -8.90 16.91 6.12
CA ARG A 121 -8.56 15.89 7.14
C ARG A 121 -7.08 15.57 7.15
N SER A 122 -6.51 15.43 8.35
CA SER A 122 -5.12 15.05 8.53
C SER A 122 -4.88 13.62 8.07
N VAL A 123 -3.81 13.46 7.32
CA VAL A 123 -3.26 12.16 6.95
C VAL A 123 -2.59 11.55 8.18
N LYS A 124 -2.79 10.24 8.41
CA LYS A 124 -2.23 9.50 9.55
C LYS A 124 -1.54 8.23 9.07
N GLN A 125 -0.67 7.69 9.90
CA GLN A 125 -0.15 6.33 9.73
C GLN A 125 -1.00 5.36 10.55
N GLU A 126 -1.32 4.22 9.94
CA GLU A 126 -1.87 3.04 10.63
C GLU A 126 -0.87 1.89 10.54
N ILE A 127 -0.57 1.26 11.67
CA ILE A 127 0.39 0.16 11.79
C ILE A 127 -0.36 -1.17 11.73
N PHE A 128 0.14 -2.11 10.93
CA PHE A 128 -0.51 -3.37 10.62
C PHE A 128 0.20 -4.59 11.24
N PHE A 129 0.75 -4.41 12.43
CA PHE A 129 1.21 -5.55 13.21
C PHE A 129 0.04 -6.26 13.90
N LYS A 130 0.13 -7.57 14.00
CA LYS A 130 -0.79 -8.41 14.75
C LYS A 130 -0.76 -7.98 16.23
N LYS A 131 -1.93 -7.70 16.78
CA LYS A 131 -2.07 -7.39 18.21
C LYS A 131 -2.01 -8.67 19.04
N SER A 132 -1.77 -8.54 20.35
CA SER A 132 -1.85 -9.68 21.27
C SER A 132 -3.23 -10.35 21.15
N ARG A 133 -3.25 -11.67 21.01
CA ARG A 133 -4.46 -12.51 20.84
C ARG A 133 -5.30 -12.19 19.59
N GLU A 134 -4.84 -11.35 18.66
CA GLU A 134 -5.55 -11.10 17.41
C GLU A 134 -5.35 -12.28 16.44
N GLU A 135 -6.44 -12.84 15.93
CA GLU A 135 -6.39 -13.85 14.87
C GLU A 135 -5.96 -13.23 13.54
N GLU A 136 -5.31 -13.99 12.67
CA GLU A 136 -4.81 -13.47 11.38
C GLU A 136 -5.93 -13.03 10.44
N THR A 137 -7.09 -13.68 10.50
CA THR A 137 -8.29 -13.28 9.78
C THR A 137 -8.87 -11.96 10.30
N ALA A 138 -8.79 -11.72 11.61
CA ALA A 138 -9.16 -10.44 12.22
C ALA A 138 -8.21 -9.31 11.81
N LEU A 139 -6.89 -9.58 11.78
CA LEU A 139 -5.90 -8.65 11.24
C LEU A 139 -6.20 -8.35 9.76
N LEU A 140 -6.51 -9.36 8.94
CA LEU A 140 -6.86 -9.18 7.52
C LEU A 140 -8.09 -8.27 7.36
N ALA A 141 -9.14 -8.51 8.14
CA ALA A 141 -10.35 -7.69 8.13
C ALA A 141 -10.07 -6.26 8.59
N ARG A 142 -9.30 -6.08 9.65
CA ARG A 142 -8.90 -4.75 10.16
C ARG A 142 -8.12 -3.96 9.11
N VAL A 143 -7.15 -4.58 8.46
CA VAL A 143 -6.37 -3.95 7.39
C VAL A 143 -7.25 -3.57 6.22
N HIS A 144 -8.08 -4.50 5.73
CA HIS A 144 -9.01 -4.22 4.64
C HIS A 144 -9.93 -3.03 4.97
N ASN A 145 -10.54 -3.00 6.18
CA ASN A 145 -11.42 -1.91 6.61
C ASN A 145 -10.71 -0.55 6.63
N LYS A 146 -9.47 -0.50 7.13
CA LYS A 146 -8.67 0.74 7.14
C LYS A 146 -8.34 1.22 5.72
N LEU A 147 -7.91 0.33 4.85
CA LEU A 147 -7.61 0.67 3.46
C LEU A 147 -8.86 1.15 2.70
N SER A 148 -9.98 0.44 2.84
CA SER A 148 -11.28 0.82 2.29
C SER A 148 -11.73 2.20 2.77
N MET A 149 -11.55 2.48 4.07
CA MET A 149 -11.90 3.77 4.67
C MET A 149 -11.15 4.93 4.00
N SER A 150 -9.85 4.82 3.78
CA SER A 150 -9.06 5.86 3.14
C SER A 150 -9.49 6.10 1.69
N LEU A 151 -9.72 5.02 0.91
CA LEU A 151 -10.24 5.12 -0.46
C LEU A 151 -11.61 5.81 -0.50
N LYS A 152 -12.55 5.37 0.34
CA LYS A 152 -13.90 5.98 0.45
C LYS A 152 -13.86 7.44 0.88
N LYS A 153 -12.86 7.86 1.67
CA LYS A 153 -12.62 9.27 2.03
C LYS A 153 -11.91 10.07 0.94
N GLY A 154 -11.58 9.44 -0.19
CA GLY A 154 -11.04 10.08 -1.38
C GLY A 154 -9.52 10.26 -1.38
N LEU A 155 -8.78 9.55 -0.51
CA LEU A 155 -7.32 9.51 -0.57
C LEU A 155 -6.84 8.07 -0.69
N PRO A 156 -6.24 7.69 -1.83
CA PRO A 156 -5.54 6.42 -1.98
C PRO A 156 -4.45 6.26 -0.92
N PRO A 157 -4.48 5.20 -0.08
CA PRO A 157 -3.48 5.06 0.96
C PRO A 157 -2.13 4.64 0.37
N ILE A 158 -1.05 5.20 0.93
CA ILE A 158 0.32 4.79 0.63
C ILE A 158 0.68 3.62 1.54
N LEU A 159 0.96 2.46 0.96
CA LEU A 159 1.32 1.24 1.68
C LEU A 159 2.83 1.17 1.87
N ARG A 160 3.27 0.83 3.08
CA ARG A 160 4.67 0.49 3.36
C ARG A 160 4.82 -1.02 3.35
N ILE A 161 5.50 -1.53 2.34
CA ILE A 161 5.87 -2.95 2.23
C ILE A 161 7.34 -3.14 2.57
N ARG A 162 7.66 -4.32 3.14
CA ARG A 162 9.01 -4.67 3.54
C ARG A 162 9.36 -6.04 2.99
N ARG A 163 10.56 -6.19 2.43
CA ARG A 163 11.18 -7.50 2.28
C ARG A 163 11.74 -7.88 3.63
N VAL A 164 11.31 -9.01 4.15
CA VAL A 164 11.85 -9.62 5.37
C VAL A 164 12.55 -10.93 5.02
N ALA A 165 13.60 -11.26 5.76
CA ALA A 165 14.33 -12.51 5.62
C ALA A 165 14.55 -13.15 6.99
N TRP A 166 14.55 -14.47 7.06
CA TRP A 166 14.76 -15.24 8.27
C TRP A 166 16.26 -15.35 8.55
N ARG A 167 16.78 -14.47 9.38
CA ARG A 167 18.21 -14.28 9.64
C ARG A 167 18.52 -14.20 11.12
N THR A 168 19.76 -14.53 11.48
CA THR A 168 20.33 -14.23 12.79
C THR A 168 20.77 -12.77 12.83
N PRO A 169 20.22 -11.92 13.72
CA PRO A 169 20.72 -10.57 13.95
C PRO A 169 22.19 -10.60 14.42
N LYS A 170 22.94 -9.53 14.13
CA LYS A 170 24.29 -9.37 14.66
C LYS A 170 24.25 -9.38 16.20
N GLY A 171 25.04 -10.24 16.83
CA GLY A 171 25.08 -10.38 18.28
C GLY A 171 23.99 -11.27 18.89
N SER A 172 23.21 -11.99 18.08
CA SER A 172 22.20 -12.96 18.54
C SER A 172 22.54 -14.36 18.05
N SER A 173 22.14 -15.39 18.80
CA SER A 173 22.19 -16.79 18.38
C SER A 173 20.88 -17.26 17.72
N THR A 174 19.81 -16.49 17.85
CA THR A 174 18.45 -16.86 17.39
C THR A 174 18.09 -16.17 16.10
N LYS A 175 17.49 -16.90 15.17
CA LYS A 175 16.96 -16.33 13.93
C LYS A 175 15.64 -15.59 14.17
N HIS A 176 15.45 -14.49 13.43
CA HIS A 176 14.23 -13.70 13.41
C HIS A 176 13.92 -13.20 12.01
N TRP A 177 12.67 -12.80 11.77
CA TRP A 177 12.28 -12.09 10.55
C TRP A 177 12.82 -10.65 10.58
N LEU A 178 13.90 -10.39 9.85
CA LEU A 178 14.54 -9.08 9.75
C LEU A 178 14.13 -8.34 8.49
N THR A 179 13.81 -7.06 8.62
CA THR A 179 13.61 -6.20 7.45
C THR A 179 14.93 -5.95 6.74
N ILE A 180 15.02 -6.34 5.47
CA ILE A 180 16.21 -6.12 4.64
C ILE A 180 16.05 -4.95 3.67
N LYS A 181 14.82 -4.64 3.26
CA LYS A 181 14.48 -3.46 2.45
C LYS A 181 13.03 -3.07 2.69
N ALA A 182 12.75 -1.77 2.67
CA ALA A 182 11.38 -1.24 2.69
C ALA A 182 11.11 -0.43 1.42
N HIS A 183 9.82 -0.29 1.08
CA HIS A 183 9.36 0.42 -0.10
C HIS A 183 7.95 0.96 0.11
N PHE A 184 7.59 2.01 -0.61
CA PHE A 184 6.23 2.56 -0.64
C PHE A 184 5.59 2.32 -2.00
N ILE A 185 4.30 2.02 -1.99
CA ILE A 185 3.42 1.90 -3.16
C ILE A 185 2.09 2.59 -2.84
N VAL A 186 1.27 2.90 -3.85
CA VAL A 186 -0.04 3.54 -3.65
C VAL A 186 -1.15 2.56 -3.99
N LEU A 187 -2.02 2.24 -3.03
CA LEU A 187 -3.20 1.41 -3.27
C LEU A 187 -4.23 2.20 -4.09
N THR A 188 -4.67 1.64 -5.22
CA THR A 188 -5.68 2.28 -6.09
C THR A 188 -7.01 1.54 -6.12
N GLY A 189 -7.08 0.30 -5.61
CA GLY A 189 -8.34 -0.42 -5.54
C GLY A 189 -8.26 -1.71 -4.74
N LEU A 190 -9.42 -2.12 -4.20
CA LEU A 190 -9.62 -3.37 -3.46
C LEU A 190 -11.11 -3.78 -3.47
N PRO A 191 -11.47 -5.04 -3.15
CA PRO A 191 -12.86 -5.47 -3.03
C PRO A 191 -13.61 -4.65 -1.99
N GLU A 192 -14.88 -4.32 -2.26
CA GLU A 192 -15.70 -3.56 -1.32
C GLU A 192 -15.95 -4.32 -0.01
N LYS A 193 -16.17 -5.62 -0.11
CA LYS A 193 -16.40 -6.50 1.03
C LYS A 193 -15.46 -7.69 0.99
N LEU A 194 -15.06 -8.15 2.16
CA LEU A 194 -14.36 -9.43 2.29
C LEU A 194 -15.42 -10.54 2.50
N PRO A 195 -15.34 -11.65 1.73
CA PRO A 195 -16.09 -12.86 2.05
C PRO A 195 -15.74 -13.34 3.47
N LYS A 196 -16.71 -13.99 4.15
CA LYS A 196 -16.44 -14.69 5.40
C LYS A 196 -15.31 -15.71 5.19
N GLU A 197 -14.45 -15.87 6.19
CA GLU A 197 -13.36 -16.85 6.21
C GLU A 197 -12.29 -16.68 5.10
N THR A 198 -12.31 -15.56 4.37
CA THR A 198 -11.27 -15.31 3.37
C THR A 198 -9.90 -15.18 4.01
N LYS A 199 -8.90 -15.80 3.38
CA LYS A 199 -7.49 -15.71 3.79
C LYS A 199 -6.70 -14.66 3.00
N SER A 200 -7.34 -13.97 2.05
CA SER A 200 -6.67 -12.98 1.21
C SER A 200 -7.65 -12.09 0.44
N PHE A 201 -7.17 -10.94 -0.05
CA PHE A 201 -7.88 -10.11 -1.02
C PHE A 201 -6.95 -9.56 -2.10
N LYS A 202 -7.51 -9.34 -3.29
CA LYS A 202 -6.81 -8.70 -4.41
C LYS A 202 -6.71 -7.19 -4.18
N ILE A 203 -5.70 -6.57 -4.76
CA ILE A 203 -5.57 -5.11 -4.83
C ILE A 203 -5.06 -4.70 -6.21
N THR A 204 -5.33 -3.46 -6.59
CA THR A 204 -4.59 -2.72 -7.61
C THR A 204 -3.76 -1.63 -6.95
N TYR A 205 -2.60 -1.34 -7.51
CA TYR A 205 -1.69 -0.35 -6.93
C TYR A 205 -0.79 0.30 -7.98
N HIS A 206 -0.34 1.52 -7.67
CA HIS A 206 0.71 2.20 -8.40
C HIS A 206 2.07 1.85 -7.78
N GLU A 207 2.96 1.29 -8.61
CA GLU A 207 4.35 0.99 -8.27
C GLU A 207 5.23 2.15 -8.76
N PRO A 208 5.89 2.90 -7.87
CA PRO A 208 6.74 4.01 -8.28
C PRO A 208 8.01 3.55 -9.00
N TRP A 209 8.42 2.29 -8.86
CA TRP A 209 9.55 1.74 -9.60
C TRP A 209 9.16 1.45 -11.04
N GLY A 210 9.41 2.43 -11.89
CA GLY A 210 9.06 2.40 -13.31
C GLY A 210 7.69 3.01 -13.63
N GLY A 211 6.95 3.57 -12.64
CA GLY A 211 5.67 4.24 -12.88
C GLY A 211 4.61 3.29 -13.46
N LYS A 212 4.28 2.19 -12.78
CA LYS A 212 3.40 1.13 -13.31
C LYS A 212 2.15 0.97 -12.48
N THR A 213 1.03 0.68 -13.14
CA THR A 213 -0.18 0.18 -12.47
C THR A 213 -0.13 -1.34 -12.49
N LEU A 214 -0.21 -1.95 -11.32
CA LEU A 214 -0.06 -3.38 -11.13
C LEU A 214 -1.17 -3.94 -10.24
N SER A 215 -1.31 -5.28 -10.26
CA SER A 215 -2.19 -6.02 -9.36
C SER A 215 -1.39 -6.92 -8.44
N GLY A 216 -1.94 -7.16 -7.26
CA GLY A 216 -1.34 -8.04 -6.28
C GLY A 216 -2.37 -8.60 -5.31
N ARG A 217 -1.91 -9.27 -4.27
CA ARG A 217 -2.75 -9.88 -3.24
C ARG A 217 -2.13 -9.66 -1.87
N ILE A 218 -2.98 -9.33 -0.91
CA ILE A 218 -2.64 -9.31 0.51
C ILE A 218 -3.28 -10.54 1.14
N HIS A 219 -2.52 -11.31 1.93
CA HIS A 219 -3.00 -12.54 2.55
C HIS A 219 -2.41 -12.75 3.94
N ILE A 220 -3.04 -13.62 4.72
CA ILE A 220 -2.49 -14.07 6.00
C ILE A 220 -1.17 -14.83 5.79
N SER A 221 -0.40 -15.03 6.86
CA SER A 221 0.82 -15.83 6.77
C SER A 221 0.51 -17.30 6.38
N ASP A 222 1.48 -17.92 5.76
CA ASP A 222 1.46 -19.36 5.41
C ASP A 222 2.65 -20.07 6.10
N THR A 223 2.81 -21.35 5.86
CA THR A 223 3.91 -22.14 6.46
C THR A 223 5.30 -21.58 6.16
N LYS A 224 5.48 -20.94 4.98
CA LYS A 224 6.77 -20.35 4.56
C LYS A 224 7.05 -18.99 5.22
N SER A 225 6.02 -18.34 5.75
CA SER A 225 6.08 -17.05 6.42
C SER A 225 5.65 -17.11 7.89
N ALA A 226 5.60 -18.32 8.47
CA ALA A 226 5.24 -18.52 9.87
C ALA A 226 6.08 -17.65 10.81
N GLY A 227 5.44 -17.01 11.80
CA GLY A 227 6.10 -16.09 12.72
C GLY A 227 6.24 -14.64 12.22
N VAL A 228 5.87 -14.34 10.97
CA VAL A 228 5.72 -12.93 10.53
C VAL A 228 4.49 -12.33 11.20
N THR A 229 4.66 -11.22 11.89
CA THR A 229 3.61 -10.56 12.68
C THR A 229 2.74 -9.60 11.87
N THR A 230 2.83 -9.63 10.55
CA THR A 230 2.08 -8.76 9.61
C THR A 230 1.49 -9.60 8.49
N LEU A 231 0.55 -9.02 7.73
CA LEU A 231 0.06 -9.65 6.51
C LEU A 231 1.17 -9.76 5.44
N ILE A 232 1.06 -10.77 4.61
CA ILE A 232 1.98 -11.04 3.51
C ILE A 232 1.47 -10.39 2.23
N ALA A 233 2.39 -9.79 1.49
CA ALA A 233 2.13 -9.14 0.22
C ALA A 233 2.67 -10.01 -0.93
N ARG A 234 1.80 -10.50 -1.80
CA ARG A 234 2.18 -11.16 -3.07
C ARG A 234 2.05 -10.17 -4.21
N PHE A 235 3.17 -9.54 -4.55
CA PHE A 235 3.28 -8.54 -5.60
C PHE A 235 4.26 -9.04 -6.67
N PRO A 236 3.76 -9.72 -7.72
CA PRO A 236 4.61 -10.42 -8.69
C PRO A 236 5.65 -9.54 -9.37
N GLY A 237 5.31 -8.28 -9.64
CA GLY A 237 6.20 -7.30 -10.28
C GLY A 237 7.23 -6.67 -9.33
N SER A 238 7.21 -6.98 -8.01
CA SER A 238 8.09 -6.32 -7.04
C SER A 238 9.47 -6.98 -6.96
N ASN A 239 10.50 -6.17 -7.22
CA ASN A 239 11.91 -6.56 -7.07
C ASN A 239 12.54 -6.05 -5.77
N ILE A 240 11.74 -5.55 -4.82
CA ILE A 240 12.19 -4.95 -3.58
C ILE A 240 13.13 -5.88 -2.83
N GLY A 241 14.39 -5.47 -2.68
CA GLY A 241 15.41 -6.17 -1.91
C GLY A 241 15.78 -7.57 -2.43
N LYS A 242 15.40 -7.98 -3.64
CA LYS A 242 15.76 -9.31 -4.18
C LYS A 242 17.27 -9.53 -4.24
N THR A 243 18.02 -8.49 -4.60
CA THR A 243 19.50 -8.54 -4.66
C THR A 243 20.18 -8.66 -3.29
N LEU A 244 19.42 -8.45 -2.21
CA LEU A 244 19.92 -8.53 -0.82
C LEU A 244 19.63 -9.89 -0.17
N ILE A 245 18.97 -10.81 -0.88
CA ILE A 245 18.70 -12.17 -0.43
C ILE A 245 19.98 -12.99 -0.52
N LYS A 246 20.28 -13.74 0.55
CA LYS A 246 21.48 -14.57 0.65
C LYS A 246 21.12 -16.06 0.45
N GLY A 247 21.60 -16.65 -0.65
CA GLY A 247 21.35 -18.07 -0.94
C GLY A 247 19.85 -18.42 -0.96
N SER A 248 19.51 -19.52 -0.31
CA SER A 248 18.14 -20.06 -0.22
C SER A 248 17.39 -19.63 1.06
N GLU A 249 17.80 -18.53 1.71
CA GLU A 249 17.14 -18.08 2.94
C GLU A 249 15.63 -17.79 2.73
N PRO A 250 14.78 -18.20 3.68
CA PRO A 250 13.35 -17.86 3.61
C PRO A 250 13.13 -16.35 3.59
N THR A 251 12.35 -15.88 2.63
CA THR A 251 12.00 -14.46 2.50
C THR A 251 10.54 -14.27 2.08
N CYS A 252 9.94 -13.17 2.49
CA CYS A 252 8.64 -12.74 1.98
C CYS A 252 8.55 -11.21 1.93
N LEU A 253 7.55 -10.70 1.20
CA LEU A 253 7.12 -9.31 1.34
C LEU A 253 6.03 -9.23 2.40
N SER A 254 6.12 -8.26 3.29
CA SER A 254 5.14 -8.01 4.34
C SER A 254 4.58 -6.60 4.25
N LEU A 255 3.28 -6.44 4.56
CA LEU A 255 2.60 -5.16 4.67
C LEU A 255 2.67 -4.67 6.11
N SER A 256 3.46 -3.63 6.38
CA SER A 256 3.74 -3.18 7.75
C SER A 256 2.89 -2.00 8.22
N SER A 257 2.49 -1.13 7.32
CA SER A 257 1.67 0.05 7.64
C SER A 257 1.07 0.65 6.39
N ALA A 258 0.13 1.57 6.56
CA ALA A 258 -0.34 2.47 5.52
C ALA A 258 -0.41 3.91 6.04
N ILE A 259 -0.37 4.86 5.10
CA ILE A 259 -0.52 6.30 5.33
C ILE A 259 -1.76 6.73 4.56
N GLY A 260 -2.76 7.33 5.23
CA GLY A 260 -4.05 7.66 4.63
C GLY A 260 -5.01 8.36 5.58
N LEU A 261 -6.30 8.28 5.29
CA LEU A 261 -7.38 8.90 6.07
C LEU A 261 -8.09 7.84 6.94
N PHE A 262 -7.55 7.52 8.08
CA PHE A 262 -8.05 6.51 9.02
C PHE A 262 -8.88 7.09 10.16
#